data_98d786237d2ba87b6e4eafafaca2afe6
#
_entry.id   98d786237d2ba87b6e4eafafaca2afe6
#
_cell.length_a   1.000
_cell.length_b   1.000
_cell.length_c   1.000
_cell.angle_alpha   90.00
_cell.angle_beta   90.00
_cell.angle_gamma   90.00
#
_symmetry.space_group_name_H-M   'P 1'
#
loop_
_entity.id
_entity.type
_entity.pdbx_description
1 polymer ?
#
loop_
_entity_poly.entity_id
_entity_poly.type
_entity_poly.pdbx_seq_one_letter_code
_entity_poly.pdbx_strand_id
1 'polypeptide(L)'
;MPDATLTNAITNGLHASFLLAYFIAASRAKFPTAVTWLFFLLFVLKVMGVYVHYEPDTPGAIRVWAVIAVSTVAMNFIVMRESGVPRNLIIGVIAICMAATAIFLTGVGDFSYIALPTALVFAIAARSAPPGSRLRLGLWMVVFSNLVWIAARKIGGAIIGGEVPVSYRYDNDIYHFLLIASTFVIFQGFRQRHPAPAPDDGPDRSPATSR
;
A
#
# COMPACT_ATOMS: atom_id res chain seq x y z
N MET A 1 28.79 3.15 -6.73
CA MET A 1 27.41 3.50 -6.35
C MET A 1 27.03 2.64 -5.17
N PRO A 2 26.23 3.11 -4.22
CA PRO A 2 25.74 2.22 -3.16
C PRO A 2 24.93 1.07 -3.79
N ASP A 3 24.97 -0.11 -3.17
CA ASP A 3 24.25 -1.28 -3.62
C ASP A 3 22.72 -1.02 -3.54
N ALA A 4 21.99 -1.30 -4.62
CA ALA A 4 20.53 -1.12 -4.67
C ALA A 4 19.80 -1.96 -3.62
N THR A 5 20.40 -3.06 -3.15
CA THR A 5 19.86 -3.89 -2.07
C THR A 5 19.75 -3.08 -0.78
N LEU A 6 20.80 -2.34 -0.42
CA LEU A 6 20.82 -1.49 0.77
C LEU A 6 19.85 -0.30 0.63
N THR A 7 19.85 0.37 -0.54
CA THR A 7 18.96 1.52 -0.75
C THR A 7 17.49 1.09 -0.75
N ASN A 8 17.15 -0.07 -1.33
CA ASN A 8 15.82 -0.65 -1.27
C ASN A 8 15.39 -0.99 0.16
N ALA A 9 16.29 -1.51 1.00
CA ALA A 9 15.99 -1.75 2.41
C ALA A 9 15.73 -0.42 3.16
N ILE A 10 16.55 0.60 2.91
CA ILE A 10 16.40 1.94 3.52
C ILE A 10 15.07 2.58 3.09
N THR A 11 14.72 2.54 1.80
CA THR A 11 13.48 3.15 1.31
C THR A 11 12.23 2.42 1.81
N ASN A 12 12.28 1.09 2.00
CA ASN A 12 11.22 0.34 2.70
C ASN A 12 11.12 0.75 4.18
N GLY A 13 12.25 0.89 4.88
CA GLY A 13 12.29 1.34 6.28
C GLY A 13 11.72 2.74 6.46
N LEU A 14 12.07 3.66 5.56
CA LEU A 14 11.50 5.01 5.53
C LEU A 14 9.97 4.96 5.31
N HIS A 15 9.50 4.17 4.35
CA HIS A 15 8.06 4.00 4.12
C HIS A 15 7.36 3.39 5.33
N ALA A 16 7.95 2.38 5.97
CA ALA A 16 7.43 1.78 7.21
C ALA A 16 7.25 2.83 8.31
N SER A 17 8.22 3.73 8.49
CA SER A 17 8.15 4.79 9.50
C SER A 17 6.96 5.74 9.27
N PHE A 18 6.69 6.14 8.02
CA PHE A 18 5.51 6.93 7.69
C PHE A 18 4.21 6.16 7.96
N LEU A 19 4.15 4.88 7.58
CA LEU A 19 2.96 4.05 7.79
C LEU A 19 2.67 3.82 9.28
N LEU A 20 3.69 3.66 10.11
CA LEU A 20 3.54 3.62 11.57
C LEU A 20 2.96 4.94 12.11
N ALA A 21 3.45 6.08 11.62
CA ALA A 21 2.91 7.38 11.99
C ALA A 21 1.43 7.52 11.57
N TYR A 22 1.05 7.04 10.37
CA TYR A 22 -0.35 7.05 9.91
C TYR A 22 -1.23 6.11 10.75
N PHE A 23 -0.73 4.92 11.11
CA PHE A 23 -1.43 4.01 12.01
C PHE A 23 -1.73 4.67 13.36
N ILE A 24 -0.71 5.29 13.98
CA ILE A 24 -0.87 6.01 15.27
C ILE A 24 -1.86 7.16 15.12
N ALA A 25 -1.74 7.96 14.05
CA ALA A 25 -2.63 9.08 13.80
C ALA A 25 -4.08 8.63 13.54
N ALA A 26 -4.30 7.55 12.77
CA ALA A 26 -5.62 6.98 12.51
C ALA A 26 -6.25 6.43 13.79
N SER A 27 -5.45 5.75 14.65
CA SER A 27 -5.90 5.24 15.95
C SER A 27 -6.35 6.37 16.87
N ARG A 28 -5.56 7.46 16.98
CA ARG A 28 -5.88 8.63 17.80
C ARG A 28 -7.11 9.37 17.28
N ALA A 29 -7.26 9.48 15.96
CA ALA A 29 -8.39 10.14 15.32
C ALA A 29 -9.65 9.25 15.25
N LYS A 30 -9.61 8.05 15.84
CA LYS A 30 -10.71 7.08 15.86
C LYS A 30 -11.26 6.75 14.46
N PHE A 31 -10.37 6.55 13.50
CA PHE A 31 -10.77 6.06 12.18
C PHE A 31 -11.46 4.70 12.28
N PRO A 32 -12.28 4.31 11.28
CA PRO A 32 -12.84 2.96 11.23
C PRO A 32 -11.74 1.92 11.45
N THR A 33 -12.05 0.88 12.22
CA THR A 33 -11.09 -0.17 12.61
C THR A 33 -10.37 -0.76 11.40
N ALA A 34 -11.09 -1.00 10.29
CA ALA A 34 -10.50 -1.55 9.07
C ALA A 34 -9.46 -0.60 8.44
N VAL A 35 -9.72 0.72 8.42
CA VAL A 35 -8.77 1.72 7.91
C VAL A 35 -7.53 1.79 8.81
N THR A 36 -7.72 1.75 10.12
CA THR A 36 -6.62 1.73 11.08
C THR A 36 -5.74 0.49 10.87
N TRP A 37 -6.34 -0.70 10.77
CA TRP A 37 -5.62 -1.93 10.50
C TRP A 37 -4.97 -1.96 9.11
N LEU A 38 -5.53 -1.28 8.12
CA LEU A 38 -4.88 -1.13 6.80
C LEU A 38 -3.49 -0.50 6.93
N PHE A 39 -3.35 0.61 7.68
CA PHE A 39 -2.05 1.25 7.87
C PHE A 39 -1.09 0.39 8.69
N PHE A 40 -1.58 -0.35 9.69
CA PHE A 40 -0.77 -1.30 10.43
C PHE A 40 -0.28 -2.44 9.54
N LEU A 41 -1.15 -3.03 8.75
CA LEU A 41 -0.79 -4.10 7.80
C LEU A 41 0.26 -3.62 6.78
N LEU A 42 0.06 -2.44 6.21
CA LEU A 42 1.03 -1.82 5.31
C LEU A 42 2.38 -1.58 6.00
N PHE A 43 2.39 -1.13 7.25
CA PHE A 43 3.60 -1.00 8.06
C PHE A 43 4.34 -2.34 8.19
N VAL A 44 3.63 -3.40 8.60
CA VAL A 44 4.21 -4.74 8.74
C VAL A 44 4.78 -5.25 7.42
N LEU A 45 4.04 -5.08 6.31
CA LEU A 45 4.51 -5.44 4.97
C LEU A 45 5.80 -4.72 4.58
N LYS A 46 5.96 -3.45 4.95
CA LYS A 46 7.18 -2.69 4.66
C LYS A 46 8.35 -3.06 5.56
N VAL A 47 8.11 -3.39 6.82
CA VAL A 47 9.14 -3.97 7.70
C VAL A 47 9.63 -5.32 7.15
N MET A 48 8.72 -6.19 6.71
CA MET A 48 9.09 -7.43 6.02
C MET A 48 9.86 -7.15 4.72
N GLY A 49 9.48 -6.10 3.98
CA GLY A 49 10.19 -5.63 2.79
C GLY A 49 11.64 -5.25 3.06
N VAL A 50 11.95 -4.63 4.21
CA VAL A 50 13.33 -4.34 4.62
C VAL A 50 14.15 -5.63 4.67
N TYR A 51 13.62 -6.67 5.34
CA TYR A 51 14.32 -7.94 5.49
C TYR A 51 14.57 -8.63 4.13
N VAL A 52 13.56 -8.75 3.27
CA VAL A 52 13.71 -9.46 1.99
C VAL A 52 14.58 -8.71 0.98
N HIS A 53 14.76 -7.40 1.13
CA HIS A 53 15.71 -6.65 0.32
C HIS A 53 17.13 -6.69 0.88
N TYR A 54 17.28 -6.82 2.18
CA TYR A 54 18.60 -6.95 2.82
C TYR A 54 19.19 -8.35 2.66
N GLU A 55 18.35 -9.40 2.74
CA GLU A 55 18.73 -10.81 2.68
C GLU A 55 17.94 -11.56 1.59
N PRO A 56 18.06 -11.16 0.29
CA PRO A 56 17.14 -11.60 -0.75
C PRO A 56 17.18 -13.10 -1.06
N ASP A 57 18.35 -13.74 -0.92
CA ASP A 57 18.60 -15.13 -1.36
C ASP A 57 18.50 -16.17 -0.23
N THR A 58 17.99 -15.76 0.94
CA THR A 58 17.88 -16.67 2.08
C THR A 58 16.57 -17.47 2.06
N PRO A 59 16.54 -18.71 2.60
CA PRO A 59 15.29 -19.46 2.78
C PRO A 59 14.26 -18.69 3.64
N GLY A 60 14.74 -17.81 4.54
CA GLY A 60 13.91 -16.91 5.31
C GLY A 60 13.19 -15.89 4.44
N ALA A 61 13.88 -15.27 3.48
CA ALA A 61 13.30 -14.33 2.54
C ALA A 61 12.17 -14.94 1.71
N ILE A 62 12.32 -16.18 1.23
CA ILE A 62 11.27 -16.89 0.48
C ILE A 62 9.99 -17.02 1.32
N ARG A 63 10.13 -17.39 2.61
CA ARG A 63 8.97 -17.50 3.52
C ARG A 63 8.33 -16.14 3.77
N VAL A 64 9.13 -15.09 3.95
CA VAL A 64 8.63 -13.73 4.15
C VAL A 64 7.91 -13.22 2.90
N TRP A 65 8.42 -13.51 1.69
CA TRP A 65 7.72 -13.20 0.44
C TRP A 65 6.35 -13.87 0.36
N ALA A 66 6.22 -15.11 0.82
CA ALA A 66 4.94 -15.80 0.88
C ALA A 66 3.96 -15.07 1.82
N VAL A 67 4.43 -14.65 3.00
CA VAL A 67 3.60 -13.87 3.95
C VAL A 67 3.21 -12.52 3.35
N ILE A 68 4.12 -11.82 2.68
CA ILE A 68 3.84 -10.55 1.98
C ILE A 68 2.74 -10.77 0.94
N ALA A 69 2.85 -11.80 0.12
CA ALA A 69 1.90 -12.10 -0.95
C ALA A 69 0.48 -12.35 -0.39
N VAL A 70 0.35 -13.20 0.62
CA VAL A 70 -0.94 -13.50 1.26
C VAL A 70 -1.51 -12.26 1.97
N SER A 71 -0.68 -11.50 2.68
CA SER A 71 -1.10 -10.28 3.38
C SER A 71 -1.54 -9.19 2.42
N THR A 72 -0.97 -9.15 1.20
CA THR A 72 -1.40 -8.22 0.14
C THR A 72 -2.84 -8.50 -0.30
N VAL A 73 -3.28 -9.76 -0.30
CA VAL A 73 -4.69 -10.09 -0.59
C VAL A 73 -5.63 -9.49 0.47
N ALA A 74 -5.26 -9.59 1.75
CA ALA A 74 -6.03 -8.99 2.85
C ALA A 74 -6.08 -7.45 2.72
N MET A 75 -4.94 -6.81 2.42
CA MET A 75 -4.86 -5.38 2.13
C MET A 75 -5.79 -4.99 0.97
N ASN A 76 -5.75 -5.72 -0.12
CA ASN A 76 -6.57 -5.49 -1.31
C ASN A 76 -8.07 -5.56 -0.97
N PHE A 77 -8.48 -6.54 -0.16
CA PHE A 77 -9.86 -6.65 0.33
C PHE A 77 -10.29 -5.41 1.11
N ILE A 78 -9.46 -4.96 2.09
CA ILE A 78 -9.77 -3.78 2.91
C ILE A 78 -9.88 -2.54 2.02
N VAL A 79 -8.94 -2.32 1.10
CA VAL A 79 -8.94 -1.16 0.20
C VAL A 79 -10.22 -1.11 -0.63
N MET A 80 -10.65 -2.23 -1.24
CA MET A 80 -11.87 -2.28 -2.05
C MET A 80 -13.11 -1.99 -1.20
N ARG A 81 -13.22 -2.62 -0.03
CA ARG A 81 -14.34 -2.44 0.87
C ARG A 81 -14.46 -0.97 1.32
N GLU A 82 -13.37 -0.39 1.79
CA GLU A 82 -13.37 0.98 2.31
C GLU A 82 -13.47 2.05 1.20
N SER A 83 -13.26 1.67 -0.07
CA SER A 83 -13.50 2.53 -1.22
C SER A 83 -14.94 2.47 -1.75
N GLY A 84 -15.80 1.62 -1.17
CA GLY A 84 -17.20 1.49 -1.56
C GLY A 84 -17.42 0.62 -2.80
N VAL A 85 -16.51 -0.31 -3.08
CA VAL A 85 -16.67 -1.27 -4.20
C VAL A 85 -17.81 -2.24 -3.88
N PRO A 86 -18.70 -2.56 -4.84
CA PRO A 86 -19.79 -3.54 -4.66
C PRO A 86 -19.26 -4.92 -4.25
N ARG A 87 -19.94 -5.57 -3.29
CA ARG A 87 -19.52 -6.86 -2.71
C ARG A 87 -19.23 -7.94 -3.76
N ASN A 88 -20.09 -8.07 -4.78
CA ASN A 88 -19.91 -9.08 -5.83
C ASN A 88 -18.60 -8.88 -6.59
N LEU A 89 -18.27 -7.61 -6.89
CA LEU A 89 -17.02 -7.27 -7.57
C LEU A 89 -15.81 -7.54 -6.65
N ILE A 90 -15.91 -7.24 -5.35
CA ILE A 90 -14.87 -7.58 -4.37
C ILE A 90 -14.58 -9.08 -4.41
N ILE A 91 -15.62 -9.93 -4.34
CA ILE A 91 -15.44 -11.39 -4.34
C ILE A 91 -14.70 -11.85 -5.59
N GLY A 92 -15.14 -11.41 -6.78
CA GLY A 92 -14.50 -11.81 -8.04
C GLY A 92 -13.04 -11.37 -8.15
N VAL A 93 -12.75 -10.12 -7.78
CA VAL A 93 -11.38 -9.58 -7.86
C VAL A 93 -10.45 -10.21 -6.82
N ILE A 94 -10.94 -10.45 -5.60
CA ILE A 94 -10.14 -11.15 -4.58
C ILE A 94 -9.85 -12.59 -4.99
N ALA A 95 -10.77 -13.29 -5.64
CA ALA A 95 -10.51 -14.61 -6.21
C ALA A 95 -9.37 -14.58 -7.24
N ILE A 96 -9.31 -13.56 -8.11
CA ILE A 96 -8.19 -13.34 -9.04
C ILE A 96 -6.89 -13.09 -8.28
N CYS A 97 -6.91 -12.24 -7.25
CA CYS A 97 -5.73 -12.00 -6.41
C CYS A 97 -5.22 -13.28 -5.74
N MET A 98 -6.13 -14.11 -5.21
CA MET A 98 -5.78 -15.39 -4.59
C MET A 98 -5.17 -16.37 -5.61
N ALA A 99 -5.75 -16.49 -6.81
CA ALA A 99 -5.21 -17.34 -7.87
C ALA A 99 -3.80 -16.88 -8.30
N ALA A 100 -3.60 -15.58 -8.50
CA ALA A 100 -2.29 -15.01 -8.84
C ALA A 100 -1.26 -15.22 -7.71
N THR A 101 -1.69 -15.06 -6.45
CA THR A 101 -0.86 -15.36 -5.28
C THR A 101 -0.47 -16.84 -5.23
N ALA A 102 -1.41 -17.75 -5.52
CA ALA A 102 -1.13 -19.18 -5.57
C ALA A 102 -0.07 -19.51 -6.65
N ILE A 103 -0.19 -18.91 -7.85
CA ILE A 103 0.82 -19.07 -8.92
C ILE A 103 2.19 -18.55 -8.44
N PHE A 104 2.24 -17.35 -7.84
CA PHE A 104 3.48 -16.82 -7.28
C PHE A 104 4.13 -17.77 -6.27
N LEU A 105 3.33 -18.37 -5.38
CA LEU A 105 3.82 -19.29 -4.34
C LEU A 105 4.35 -20.63 -4.90
N THR A 106 3.98 -21.01 -6.12
CA THR A 106 4.56 -22.19 -6.78
C THR A 106 5.97 -21.94 -7.33
N GLY A 107 6.46 -20.70 -7.30
CA GLY A 107 7.75 -20.30 -7.87
C GLY A 107 7.76 -20.18 -9.39
N VAL A 108 6.61 -20.37 -10.07
CA VAL A 108 6.48 -20.23 -11.54
C VAL A 108 6.43 -18.76 -11.95
N GLY A 109 5.90 -17.89 -11.09
CA GLY A 109 5.70 -16.47 -11.36
C GLY A 109 6.66 -15.56 -10.61
N ASP A 110 6.96 -14.41 -11.21
CA ASP A 110 7.67 -13.33 -10.52
C ASP A 110 6.71 -12.43 -9.72
N PHE A 111 7.24 -11.41 -9.05
CA PHE A 111 6.42 -10.48 -8.25
C PHE A 111 5.35 -9.73 -9.06
N SER A 112 5.40 -9.72 -10.38
CA SER A 112 4.35 -9.12 -11.22
C SER A 112 2.98 -9.81 -11.03
N TYR A 113 2.97 -11.10 -10.63
CA TYR A 113 1.74 -11.81 -10.25
C TYR A 113 1.06 -11.23 -9.00
N ILE A 114 1.78 -10.49 -8.18
CA ILE A 114 1.22 -9.75 -7.04
C ILE A 114 0.92 -8.30 -7.44
N ALA A 115 1.83 -7.65 -8.18
CA ALA A 115 1.74 -6.24 -8.52
C ALA A 115 0.58 -5.93 -9.50
N LEU A 116 0.36 -6.76 -10.52
CA LEU A 116 -0.69 -6.54 -11.52
C LEU A 116 -2.10 -6.65 -10.92
N PRO A 117 -2.47 -7.73 -10.19
CA PRO A 117 -3.76 -7.79 -9.52
C PRO A 117 -3.95 -6.67 -8.49
N THR A 118 -2.88 -6.28 -7.77
CA THR A 118 -2.93 -5.13 -6.86
C THR A 118 -3.22 -3.84 -7.62
N ALA A 119 -2.57 -3.58 -8.75
CA ALA A 119 -2.87 -2.41 -9.59
C ALA A 119 -4.33 -2.41 -10.06
N LEU A 120 -4.88 -3.57 -10.45
CA LEU A 120 -6.29 -3.72 -10.83
C LEU A 120 -7.22 -3.38 -9.65
N VAL A 121 -6.93 -3.91 -8.46
CA VAL A 121 -7.68 -3.60 -7.23
C VAL A 121 -7.73 -2.09 -6.98
N PHE A 122 -6.56 -1.43 -7.02
CA PHE A 122 -6.48 0.00 -6.77
C PHE A 122 -7.17 0.83 -7.86
N ALA A 123 -7.16 0.39 -9.13
CA ALA A 123 -7.90 1.03 -10.21
C ALA A 123 -9.42 0.95 -9.99
N ILE A 124 -9.94 -0.21 -9.61
CA ILE A 124 -11.36 -0.42 -9.30
C ILE A 124 -11.76 0.41 -8.08
N ALA A 125 -10.95 0.37 -7.01
CA ALA A 125 -11.18 1.16 -5.80
C ALA A 125 -11.16 2.67 -6.10
N ALA A 126 -10.24 3.15 -6.94
CA ALA A 126 -10.17 4.53 -7.37
C ALA A 126 -11.42 4.97 -8.14
N ARG A 127 -11.95 4.11 -9.02
CA ARG A 127 -13.21 4.42 -9.74
C ARG A 127 -14.40 4.50 -8.80
N SER A 128 -14.44 3.67 -7.76
CA SER A 128 -15.52 3.63 -6.78
C SER A 128 -15.44 4.79 -5.76
N ALA A 129 -14.25 5.30 -5.50
CA ALA A 129 -14.06 6.42 -4.59
C ALA A 129 -14.68 7.73 -5.17
N PRO A 130 -15.18 8.67 -4.32
CA PRO A 130 -15.83 9.90 -4.76
C PRO A 130 -14.96 10.70 -5.73
N PRO A 131 -15.56 11.21 -6.83
CA PRO A 131 -14.84 12.07 -7.77
C PRO A 131 -14.18 13.26 -7.07
N GLY A 132 -12.95 13.63 -7.49
CA GLY A 132 -12.22 14.78 -6.93
C GLY A 132 -11.65 14.56 -5.52
N SER A 133 -11.91 13.41 -4.87
CA SER A 133 -11.39 13.14 -3.53
C SER A 133 -9.89 12.81 -3.55
N ARG A 134 -9.19 13.19 -2.46
CA ARG A 134 -7.78 12.79 -2.26
C ARG A 134 -7.63 11.27 -2.21
N LEU A 135 -8.62 10.54 -1.68
CA LEU A 135 -8.61 9.09 -1.69
C LEU A 135 -8.51 8.55 -3.11
N ARG A 136 -9.38 9.04 -4.03
CA ARG A 136 -9.34 8.65 -5.45
C ARG A 136 -7.99 8.95 -6.08
N LEU A 137 -7.45 10.14 -5.84
CA LEU A 137 -6.13 10.53 -6.34
C LEU A 137 -5.04 9.59 -5.85
N GLY A 138 -4.96 9.34 -4.53
CA GLY A 138 -3.93 8.48 -3.95
C GLY A 138 -4.02 7.04 -4.45
N LEU A 139 -5.23 6.50 -4.66
CA LEU A 139 -5.42 5.18 -5.24
C LEU A 139 -4.92 5.11 -6.70
N TRP A 140 -5.18 6.14 -7.53
CA TRP A 140 -4.61 6.23 -8.88
C TRP A 140 -3.09 6.37 -8.86
N MET A 141 -2.53 7.07 -7.89
CA MET A 141 -1.07 7.17 -7.72
C MET A 141 -0.45 5.79 -7.44
N VAL A 142 -1.10 4.91 -6.67
CA VAL A 142 -0.64 3.53 -6.48
C VAL A 142 -0.69 2.74 -7.79
N VAL A 143 -1.76 2.87 -8.58
CA VAL A 143 -1.83 2.25 -9.91
C VAL A 143 -0.66 2.69 -10.78
N PHE A 144 -0.43 3.99 -10.86
CA PHE A 144 0.68 4.57 -11.61
C PHE A 144 2.04 4.06 -11.12
N SER A 145 2.25 3.99 -9.81
CA SER A 145 3.48 3.46 -9.20
C SER A 145 3.77 2.02 -9.63
N ASN A 146 2.74 1.16 -9.62
CA ASN A 146 2.88 -0.23 -10.07
C ASN A 146 3.20 -0.32 -11.57
N LEU A 147 2.53 0.48 -12.41
CA LEU A 147 2.77 0.49 -13.85
C LEU A 147 4.18 1.01 -14.19
N VAL A 148 4.63 2.08 -13.53
CA VAL A 148 6.00 2.61 -13.70
C VAL A 148 7.03 1.56 -13.30
N TRP A 149 6.84 0.88 -12.18
CA TRP A 149 7.74 -0.16 -11.74
C TRP A 149 7.82 -1.33 -12.74
N ILE A 150 6.67 -1.84 -13.20
CA ILE A 150 6.60 -2.93 -14.18
C ILE A 150 7.29 -2.50 -15.49
N ALA A 151 6.99 -1.29 -15.98
CA ALA A 151 7.59 -0.77 -17.20
C ALA A 151 9.12 -0.61 -17.07
N ALA A 152 9.60 -0.02 -15.98
CA ALA A 152 11.03 0.16 -15.72
C ALA A 152 11.76 -1.20 -15.67
N ARG A 153 11.17 -2.20 -15.03
CA ARG A 153 11.73 -3.54 -14.98
C ARG A 153 11.81 -4.22 -16.35
N LYS A 154 10.73 -4.12 -17.15
CA LYS A 154 10.69 -4.72 -18.49
C LYS A 154 11.65 -4.01 -19.46
N ILE A 155 11.70 -2.68 -19.43
CA ILE A 155 12.62 -1.89 -20.25
C ILE A 155 14.07 -2.18 -19.84
N GLY A 156 14.39 -2.17 -18.55
CA GLY A 156 15.72 -2.51 -18.05
C GLY A 156 16.17 -3.88 -18.50
N GLY A 157 15.32 -4.90 -18.35
CA GLY A 157 15.60 -6.26 -18.83
C GLY A 157 15.83 -6.34 -20.34
N ALA A 158 15.03 -5.60 -21.13
CA ALA A 158 15.21 -5.57 -22.59
C ALA A 158 16.54 -4.89 -23.02
N ILE A 159 16.97 -3.85 -22.30
CA ILE A 159 18.22 -3.13 -22.60
C ILE A 159 19.44 -4.02 -22.34
N ILE A 160 19.44 -4.79 -21.25
CA ILE A 160 20.59 -5.62 -20.87
C ILE A 160 20.52 -7.05 -21.45
N GLY A 161 19.42 -7.40 -22.14
CA GLY A 161 19.22 -8.73 -22.73
C GLY A 161 18.98 -9.84 -21.70
N GLY A 162 18.49 -9.52 -20.50
CA GLY A 162 18.25 -10.46 -19.43
C GLY A 162 17.62 -9.84 -18.18
N GLU A 163 17.69 -10.54 -17.05
CA GLU A 163 17.24 -9.99 -15.77
C GLU A 163 18.23 -8.94 -15.22
N VAL A 164 17.68 -7.81 -14.74
CA VAL A 164 18.47 -6.80 -14.04
C VAL A 164 18.97 -7.39 -12.72
N PRO A 165 20.29 -7.45 -12.47
CA PRO A 165 20.82 -7.93 -11.19
C PRO A 165 20.24 -7.13 -10.02
N VAL A 166 20.02 -7.80 -8.89
CA VAL A 166 19.38 -7.20 -7.70
C VAL A 166 20.12 -5.95 -7.24
N SER A 167 21.44 -5.95 -7.29
CA SER A 167 22.32 -4.83 -6.93
C SER A 167 22.15 -3.55 -7.79
N TYR A 168 21.47 -3.65 -8.93
CA TYR A 168 21.20 -2.52 -9.85
C TYR A 168 19.71 -2.16 -9.94
N ARG A 169 18.86 -2.73 -9.10
CA ARG A 169 17.42 -2.55 -9.16
C ARG A 169 16.93 -1.29 -8.43
N TYR A 170 17.41 -0.14 -8.83
CA TYR A 170 16.97 1.18 -8.34
C TYR A 170 15.53 1.54 -8.76
N ASP A 171 14.93 0.78 -9.70
CA ASP A 171 13.52 0.83 -10.01
C ASP A 171 12.63 0.62 -8.77
N ASN A 172 13.08 -0.22 -7.81
CA ASN A 172 12.40 -0.42 -6.55
C ASN A 172 12.42 0.83 -5.66
N ASP A 173 13.52 1.59 -5.64
CA ASP A 173 13.60 2.82 -4.84
C ASP A 173 12.62 3.88 -5.37
N ILE A 174 12.56 4.07 -6.69
CA ILE A 174 11.59 4.96 -7.33
C ILE A 174 10.17 4.52 -6.98
N TYR A 175 9.89 3.23 -7.08
CA TYR A 175 8.61 2.64 -6.71
C TYR A 175 8.24 2.94 -5.25
N HIS A 176 9.17 2.77 -4.31
CA HIS A 176 8.92 3.03 -2.90
C HIS A 176 8.66 4.52 -2.62
N PHE A 177 9.38 5.45 -3.25
CA PHE A 177 9.10 6.88 -3.12
C PHE A 177 7.71 7.26 -3.67
N LEU A 178 7.31 6.69 -4.81
CA LEU A 178 5.97 6.88 -5.36
C LEU A 178 4.90 6.32 -4.42
N LEU A 179 5.14 5.16 -3.78
CA LEU A 179 4.23 4.59 -2.79
C LEU A 179 4.15 5.42 -1.51
N ILE A 180 5.25 6.02 -1.03
CA ILE A 180 5.23 6.94 0.11
C ILE A 180 4.31 8.12 -0.19
N ALA A 181 4.47 8.76 -1.35
CA ALA A 181 3.61 9.85 -1.78
C ALA A 181 2.14 9.41 -1.91
N SER A 182 1.89 8.24 -2.51
CA SER A 182 0.55 7.68 -2.70
C SER A 182 -0.14 7.40 -1.36
N THR A 183 0.55 6.76 -0.42
CA THR A 183 -0.02 6.42 0.90
C THR A 183 -0.27 7.66 1.76
N PHE A 184 0.55 8.70 1.62
CA PHE A 184 0.26 10.00 2.23
C PHE A 184 -1.06 10.59 1.72
N VAL A 185 -1.25 10.62 0.39
CA VAL A 185 -2.48 11.15 -0.22
C VAL A 185 -3.69 10.31 0.17
N ILE A 186 -3.56 8.96 0.22
CA ILE A 186 -4.61 8.04 0.71
C ILE A 186 -4.96 8.35 2.17
N PHE A 187 -3.97 8.52 3.04
CA PHE A 187 -4.18 8.87 4.44
C PHE A 187 -4.96 10.18 4.57
N GLN A 188 -4.58 11.22 3.82
CA GLN A 188 -5.31 12.49 3.78
C GLN A 188 -6.75 12.32 3.25
N GLY A 189 -6.95 11.41 2.30
CA GLY A 189 -8.28 11.07 1.79
C GLY A 189 -9.18 10.43 2.85
N PHE A 190 -8.65 9.50 3.64
CA PHE A 190 -9.39 8.92 4.76
C PHE A 190 -9.63 9.95 5.88
N ARG A 191 -8.67 10.82 6.17
CA ARG A 191 -8.85 11.91 7.14
C ARG A 191 -9.97 12.87 6.75
N GLN A 192 -10.15 13.15 5.46
CA GLN A 192 -11.26 13.96 4.98
C GLN A 192 -12.62 13.27 5.12
N ARG A 193 -12.66 11.94 5.00
CA ARG A 193 -13.87 11.13 5.17
C ARG A 193 -14.28 10.93 6.63
N HIS A 194 -13.30 10.97 7.52
CA HIS A 194 -13.49 10.73 8.95
C HIS A 194 -12.88 11.90 9.72
N PRO A 195 -13.53 13.10 9.68
CA PRO A 195 -13.07 14.25 10.45
C PRO A 195 -13.08 13.90 11.94
N ALA A 196 -12.09 14.40 12.67
CA ALA A 196 -12.07 14.26 14.12
C ALA A 196 -13.37 14.88 14.70
N PRO A 197 -13.96 14.28 15.76
CA PRO A 197 -15.09 14.89 16.45
C PRO A 197 -14.71 16.31 16.84
N ALA A 198 -15.66 17.24 16.68
CA ALA A 198 -15.46 18.60 17.18
C ALA A 198 -15.09 18.54 18.67
N PRO A 199 -14.19 19.42 19.15
CA PRO A 199 -13.96 19.54 20.57
C PRO A 199 -15.33 19.69 21.26
N ASP A 200 -15.54 18.90 22.31
CA ASP A 200 -16.75 18.99 23.11
C ASP A 200 -16.74 20.41 23.72
N ASP A 201 -17.51 21.32 23.14
CA ASP A 201 -17.72 22.63 23.72
C ASP A 201 -18.48 22.36 25.02
N GLY A 202 -17.72 22.22 26.11
CA GLY A 202 -18.19 21.83 27.41
C GLY A 202 -19.44 22.65 27.84
N PRO A 203 -20.25 22.14 28.79
CA PRO A 203 -21.61 22.61 29.08
C PRO A 203 -21.70 24.00 29.75
N ASP A 204 -20.81 24.93 29.43
CA ASP A 204 -20.73 26.23 30.14
C ASP A 204 -20.84 27.44 29.21
N ARG A 205 -21.94 27.48 28.44
CA ARG A 205 -22.54 28.79 28.02
C ARG A 205 -24.00 28.79 28.37
N SER A 206 -24.32 28.77 29.67
CA SER A 206 -25.58 29.30 30.13
C SER A 206 -25.66 30.78 29.69
N PRO A 207 -26.69 31.18 28.94
CA PRO A 207 -26.87 32.59 28.65
C PRO A 207 -27.05 33.29 30.00
N ALA A 208 -26.14 34.23 30.31
CA ALA A 208 -26.31 35.12 31.46
C ALA A 208 -27.66 35.80 31.30
N THR A 209 -28.62 35.38 32.10
CA THR A 209 -29.91 36.07 32.27
C THR A 209 -29.60 37.46 32.82
N SER A 210 -29.55 38.45 31.93
CA SER A 210 -29.63 39.89 32.30
C SER A 210 -30.99 40.13 32.93
N ARG A 211 -31.00 40.36 34.24
CA ARG A 211 -32.06 41.09 34.93
C ARG A 211 -31.83 42.60 34.86
#